data_0651a9d32c46b9c0896c026977278b71
#
_entry.id   0651a9d32c46b9c0896c026977278b71
#
_cell.length_a   1.000
_cell.length_b   1.000
_cell.length_c   1.000
_cell.angle_alpha   90.00
_cell.angle_beta   90.00
_cell.angle_gamma   90.00
#
_symmetry.space_group_name_H-M   'P 1'
#
loop_
_entity.id
_entity.type
_entity.pdbx_description
1 polymer ?
#
loop_
_entity_poly.entity_id
_entity_poly.type
_entity_poly.pdbx_seq_one_letter_code
_entity_poly.pdbx_strand_id
1 'polypeptide(L)'
;MPTIQETAYPRLKTHVSASDLASIYTPTPDELALAKQSSRGEVAYLGFLVLFKTFQRLGYFVPVSQVPTAIVEHLTGFTRTHPALSDLAGYDASGTRKRHMQIIRHTLHVQFYGKAARHTMLLAMSEAARTKEELADIINVGIEELVRKKYELPAFDTLVRGARHARSSLYRQFYQQVDARLNYEEKARIETLFVPEPESRFTPWNTLKQEPGSPTLTHLKVWLDRQTWLAQYRIGQQALDDIPDVKVQHFAAEARTLDAARMLEMEPRKRLTLAASLLRVQSARVLNDLAEMLIKRMSVIHQKGKEALADYHASNQRRADELVQTLRDLVTAYRAEGTAQDKISAMETLLPDQGDTVLQRCEDHMAHAGDNYFPFLWRFYKSHRATLFRLLRSMTVRATTQDTTFEDALRFLLEHEHKNGEWLDVPKASRLDISWMPETWWRMVTEQRHHNEAPKRLRRRYFELSVFSQLMMELKSGDLCIPGSNHFADYREQMLSWEEYDRQIAAYGEMVGLPVEGAAFVAHMKARLTRVAQETHGKFVLQANFNFAITLH
;
A
#
# COMPACT_ATOMS: atom_id res chain seq x y z
N MET A 1 24.06 7.82 13.57
CA MET A 1 24.95 7.89 12.37
C MET A 1 24.96 6.52 11.75
N PRO A 2 24.86 6.41 10.41
CA PRO A 2 24.98 5.11 9.79
C PRO A 2 26.38 4.57 10.00
N THR A 3 26.45 3.30 10.31
CA THR A 3 27.70 2.55 10.46
C THR A 3 28.06 1.85 9.15
N ILE A 4 29.32 1.51 8.97
CA ILE A 4 29.75 0.73 7.78
C ILE A 4 28.97 -0.58 7.68
N GLN A 5 28.56 -1.15 8.82
CA GLN A 5 27.85 -2.45 8.90
C GLN A 5 26.43 -2.38 8.35
N GLU A 6 25.79 -1.21 8.40
CA GLU A 6 24.43 -0.95 7.90
C GLU A 6 24.42 -0.65 6.38
N THR A 7 25.59 -0.62 5.75
CA THR A 7 25.73 -0.24 4.33
C THR A 7 26.44 -1.32 3.53
N ALA A 8 26.35 -1.23 2.21
CA ALA A 8 27.06 -2.09 1.26
C ALA A 8 28.55 -1.71 1.12
N TYR A 9 29.10 -0.82 1.98
CA TYR A 9 30.49 -0.40 1.88
C TYR A 9 31.43 -1.61 2.14
N PRO A 10 32.30 -1.97 1.19
CA PRO A 10 33.14 -3.16 1.30
C PRO A 10 34.15 -3.02 2.45
N ARG A 11 34.40 -4.11 3.16
CA ARG A 11 35.39 -4.16 4.23
C ARG A 11 36.15 -5.48 4.23
N LEU A 12 37.36 -5.45 4.76
CA LEU A 12 38.09 -6.65 5.04
C LEU A 12 37.50 -7.35 6.27
N LYS A 13 37.37 -8.68 6.21
CA LYS A 13 36.98 -9.49 7.36
C LYS A 13 38.17 -9.57 8.33
N THR A 14 37.95 -9.42 9.61
CA THR A 14 38.99 -9.57 10.66
C THR A 14 39.52 -11.00 10.68
N HIS A 15 38.64 -11.99 10.52
CA HIS A 15 38.98 -13.39 10.38
C HIS A 15 38.68 -13.85 8.96
N VAL A 16 39.72 -14.25 8.23
CA VAL A 16 39.62 -14.70 6.83
C VAL A 16 39.80 -16.23 6.82
N SER A 17 38.81 -16.94 6.29
CA SER A 17 38.86 -18.40 6.20
C SER A 17 39.85 -18.85 5.13
N ALA A 18 40.36 -20.08 5.24
CA ALA A 18 41.22 -20.68 4.22
C ALA A 18 40.55 -20.73 2.83
N SER A 19 39.23 -20.94 2.79
CA SER A 19 38.43 -20.89 1.56
C SER A 19 38.39 -19.48 0.95
N ASP A 20 38.21 -18.43 1.77
CA ASP A 20 38.23 -17.04 1.29
C ASP A 20 39.65 -16.67 0.78
N LEU A 21 40.71 -17.11 1.48
CA LEU A 21 42.08 -16.88 1.03
C LEU A 21 42.34 -17.50 -0.35
N ALA A 22 41.95 -18.76 -0.52
CA ALA A 22 42.14 -19.48 -1.77
C ALA A 22 41.30 -18.90 -2.93
N SER A 23 40.05 -18.56 -2.70
CA SER A 23 39.13 -18.12 -3.76
C SER A 23 39.24 -16.63 -4.13
N ILE A 24 39.56 -15.77 -3.15
CA ILE A 24 39.54 -14.30 -3.35
C ILE A 24 40.95 -13.73 -3.50
N TYR A 25 41.87 -14.19 -2.68
CA TYR A 25 43.20 -13.55 -2.56
C TYR A 25 44.33 -14.30 -3.29
N THR A 26 44.10 -15.49 -3.84
CA THR A 26 45.10 -16.16 -4.66
C THR A 26 45.29 -15.44 -5.99
N PRO A 27 46.52 -14.99 -6.33
CA PRO A 27 46.79 -14.31 -7.59
C PRO A 27 46.73 -15.28 -8.78
N THR A 28 46.23 -14.81 -9.91
CA THR A 28 46.33 -15.53 -11.19
C THR A 28 47.74 -15.42 -11.79
N PRO A 29 48.12 -16.31 -12.74
CA PRO A 29 49.41 -16.21 -13.43
C PRO A 29 49.67 -14.84 -14.07
N ASP A 30 48.62 -14.24 -14.66
CA ASP A 30 48.71 -12.92 -15.30
C ASP A 30 48.93 -11.80 -14.27
N GLU A 31 48.26 -11.89 -13.10
CA GLU A 31 48.44 -10.95 -11.99
C GLU A 31 49.86 -11.03 -11.41
N LEU A 32 50.43 -12.23 -11.30
CA LEU A 32 51.82 -12.44 -10.87
C LEU A 32 52.80 -11.86 -11.90
N ALA A 33 52.58 -12.07 -13.19
CA ALA A 33 53.40 -11.50 -14.27
C ALA A 33 53.37 -9.97 -14.24
N LEU A 34 52.16 -9.36 -14.10
CA LEU A 34 52.00 -7.92 -13.97
C LEU A 34 52.70 -7.37 -12.72
N ALA A 35 52.58 -8.01 -11.59
CA ALA A 35 53.22 -7.63 -10.34
C ALA A 35 54.75 -7.63 -10.50
N LYS A 36 55.29 -8.67 -11.13
CA LYS A 36 56.74 -8.81 -11.40
C LYS A 36 57.25 -7.72 -12.35
N GLN A 37 56.51 -7.40 -13.40
CA GLN A 37 56.87 -6.34 -14.36
C GLN A 37 56.82 -4.96 -13.72
N SER A 38 55.91 -4.73 -12.80
CA SER A 38 55.65 -3.42 -12.18
C SER A 38 56.57 -3.11 -10.99
N SER A 39 57.22 -4.11 -10.40
CA SER A 39 57.92 -4.01 -9.13
C SER A 39 59.45 -4.27 -9.27
N ARG A 40 60.24 -3.53 -8.48
CA ARG A 40 61.66 -3.77 -8.29
C ARG A 40 61.91 -4.18 -6.82
N GLY A 41 62.32 -5.42 -6.62
CA GLY A 41 62.55 -6.00 -5.27
C GLY A 41 61.27 -6.62 -4.64
N GLU A 42 61.50 -7.54 -3.72
CA GLU A 42 60.45 -8.41 -3.15
C GLU A 42 59.41 -7.66 -2.30
N VAL A 43 59.84 -6.63 -1.54
CA VAL A 43 58.90 -5.77 -0.75
C VAL A 43 57.92 -5.04 -1.67
N ALA A 44 58.41 -4.49 -2.77
CA ALA A 44 57.56 -3.81 -3.75
C ALA A 44 56.63 -4.82 -4.47
N TYR A 45 57.10 -6.01 -4.75
CA TYR A 45 56.34 -7.07 -5.39
C TYR A 45 55.21 -7.57 -4.47
N LEU A 46 55.51 -7.88 -3.20
CA LEU A 46 54.48 -8.25 -2.23
C LEU A 46 53.49 -7.12 -2.01
N GLY A 47 53.97 -5.87 -1.86
CA GLY A 47 53.12 -4.70 -1.70
C GLY A 47 52.16 -4.48 -2.88
N PHE A 48 52.61 -4.74 -4.12
CA PHE A 48 51.74 -4.72 -5.30
C PHE A 48 50.63 -5.76 -5.23
N LEU A 49 50.98 -7.03 -4.91
CA LEU A 49 49.99 -8.12 -4.82
C LEU A 49 48.94 -7.84 -3.74
N VAL A 50 49.36 -7.35 -2.57
CA VAL A 50 48.44 -7.00 -1.49
C VAL A 50 47.49 -5.87 -1.93
N LEU A 51 48.03 -4.80 -2.52
CA LEU A 51 47.20 -3.69 -3.02
C LEU A 51 46.23 -4.15 -4.11
N PHE A 52 46.70 -5.01 -5.04
CA PHE A 52 45.88 -5.46 -6.17
C PHE A 52 44.71 -6.32 -5.70
N LYS A 53 44.96 -7.35 -4.90
CA LYS A 53 43.93 -8.26 -4.41
C LYS A 53 42.95 -7.61 -3.44
N THR A 54 43.44 -6.72 -2.57
CA THR A 54 42.54 -5.95 -1.68
C THR A 54 41.69 -4.96 -2.45
N PHE A 55 42.24 -4.29 -3.47
CA PHE A 55 41.48 -3.36 -4.32
C PHE A 55 40.40 -4.08 -5.13
N GLN A 56 40.69 -5.26 -5.70
CA GLN A 56 39.66 -6.07 -6.38
C GLN A 56 38.47 -6.38 -5.46
N ARG A 57 38.74 -6.57 -4.18
CA ARG A 57 37.70 -6.89 -3.19
C ARG A 57 36.96 -5.67 -2.67
N LEU A 58 37.66 -4.54 -2.47
CA LEU A 58 37.15 -3.37 -1.76
C LEU A 58 36.71 -2.23 -2.68
N GLY A 59 37.32 -2.12 -3.88
CA GLY A 59 37.12 -0.97 -4.76
C GLY A 59 37.80 0.33 -4.28
N TYR A 60 38.62 0.26 -3.21
CA TYR A 60 39.44 1.36 -2.71
C TYR A 60 40.75 0.83 -2.12
N PHE A 61 41.76 1.71 -2.01
CA PHE A 61 43.06 1.32 -1.48
C PHE A 61 43.15 1.51 0.02
N VAL A 62 43.58 0.45 0.70
CA VAL A 62 43.95 0.49 2.12
C VAL A 62 45.47 0.51 2.27
N PRO A 63 46.05 1.08 3.35
CA PRO A 63 47.46 0.87 3.69
C PRO A 63 47.72 -0.62 3.87
N VAL A 64 48.84 -1.10 3.32
CA VAL A 64 49.20 -2.52 3.44
C VAL A 64 49.36 -2.94 4.90
N SER A 65 49.87 -2.03 5.75
CA SER A 65 49.96 -2.19 7.20
C SER A 65 48.62 -2.40 7.93
N GLN A 66 47.50 -2.06 7.31
CA GLN A 66 46.14 -2.24 7.86
C GLN A 66 45.42 -3.48 7.31
N VAL A 67 46.08 -4.22 6.40
CA VAL A 67 45.49 -5.45 5.85
C VAL A 67 45.69 -6.60 6.86
N PRO A 68 44.68 -7.44 7.10
CA PRO A 68 44.82 -8.60 7.99
C PRO A 68 46.01 -9.46 7.66
N THR A 69 46.81 -9.83 8.68
CA THR A 69 48.05 -10.59 8.56
C THR A 69 47.89 -11.87 7.75
N ALA A 70 46.77 -12.58 7.93
CA ALA A 70 46.47 -13.81 7.19
C ALA A 70 46.43 -13.60 5.66
N ILE A 71 45.98 -12.43 5.16
CA ILE A 71 46.00 -12.12 3.72
C ILE A 71 47.40 -11.85 3.26
N VAL A 72 48.18 -11.10 4.03
CA VAL A 72 49.56 -10.77 3.70
C VAL A 72 50.42 -12.04 3.69
N GLU A 73 50.32 -12.90 4.69
CA GLU A 73 51.02 -14.19 4.80
C GLU A 73 50.66 -15.13 3.63
N HIS A 74 49.35 -15.20 3.26
CA HIS A 74 48.93 -15.98 2.11
C HIS A 74 49.62 -15.50 0.82
N LEU A 75 49.69 -14.18 0.60
CA LEU A 75 50.35 -13.59 -0.56
C LEU A 75 51.87 -13.70 -0.53
N THR A 76 52.51 -13.76 0.66
CA THR A 76 53.95 -13.98 0.83
C THR A 76 54.37 -15.32 0.26
N GLY A 77 53.49 -16.34 0.28
CA GLY A 77 53.76 -17.63 -0.36
C GLY A 77 54.05 -17.57 -1.86
N PHE A 78 53.75 -16.46 -2.54
CA PHE A 78 54.03 -16.23 -3.96
C PHE A 78 55.28 -15.37 -4.19
N THR A 79 56.02 -15.02 -3.13
CA THR A 79 57.30 -14.28 -3.20
C THR A 79 58.49 -15.24 -3.09
N ARG A 80 59.65 -14.85 -3.65
CA ARG A 80 60.87 -15.66 -3.58
C ARG A 80 61.55 -15.60 -2.21
N THR A 81 61.48 -14.43 -1.58
CA THR A 81 61.92 -14.20 -0.20
C THR A 81 60.71 -13.79 0.61
N HIS A 82 60.71 -14.08 1.90
CA HIS A 82 59.60 -13.72 2.79
C HIS A 82 59.90 -12.36 3.47
N PRO A 83 59.50 -11.21 2.85
CA PRO A 83 59.72 -9.91 3.46
C PRO A 83 59.03 -9.82 4.82
N ALA A 84 59.69 -9.18 5.79
CA ALA A 84 59.08 -8.94 7.09
C ALA A 84 57.90 -7.95 6.97
N LEU A 85 56.87 -8.14 7.80
CA LEU A 85 55.72 -7.23 7.80
C LEU A 85 56.14 -5.77 8.13
N SER A 86 57.23 -5.59 8.89
CA SER A 86 57.83 -4.28 9.16
C SER A 86 58.27 -3.51 7.91
N ASP A 87 58.74 -4.26 6.89
CA ASP A 87 59.26 -3.67 5.65
C ASP A 87 58.14 -3.05 4.78
N LEU A 88 56.91 -3.53 4.98
CA LEU A 88 55.73 -3.03 4.29
C LEU A 88 55.28 -1.64 4.77
N ALA A 89 55.63 -1.23 6.01
CA ALA A 89 55.33 0.10 6.51
C ALA A 89 56.08 1.20 5.70
N GLY A 90 57.33 0.94 5.31
CA GLY A 90 58.07 1.84 4.42
C GLY A 90 57.48 1.92 3.00
N TYR A 91 56.93 0.82 2.52
CA TYR A 91 56.24 0.78 1.23
C TYR A 91 54.98 1.69 1.22
N ASP A 92 54.19 1.73 2.28
CA ASP A 92 52.99 2.55 2.37
C ASP A 92 53.25 4.06 2.17
N ALA A 93 54.41 4.55 2.64
CA ALA A 93 54.83 5.92 2.48
C ALA A 93 55.55 6.23 1.13
N SER A 94 55.84 5.21 0.34
CA SER A 94 56.72 5.30 -0.85
C SER A 94 56.00 5.88 -2.08
N GLY A 95 56.82 6.48 -2.99
CA GLY A 95 56.37 6.85 -4.32
C GLY A 95 56.02 5.62 -5.19
N THR A 96 56.63 4.46 -4.88
CA THR A 96 56.34 3.18 -5.53
C THR A 96 54.90 2.74 -5.31
N ARG A 97 54.34 2.90 -4.13
CA ARG A 97 52.93 2.63 -3.84
C ARG A 97 52.03 3.48 -4.73
N LYS A 98 52.26 4.78 -4.85
CA LYS A 98 51.48 5.68 -5.70
C LYS A 98 51.46 5.25 -7.18
N ARG A 99 52.64 4.85 -7.70
CA ARG A 99 52.74 4.31 -9.06
C ARG A 99 51.98 2.97 -9.19
N HIS A 100 52.06 2.08 -8.24
CA HIS A 100 51.32 0.82 -8.23
C HIS A 100 49.80 1.05 -8.21
N MET A 101 49.29 1.99 -7.42
CA MET A 101 47.89 2.36 -7.43
C MET A 101 47.43 2.84 -8.83
N GLN A 102 48.25 3.57 -9.56
CA GLN A 102 47.91 4.00 -10.94
C GLN A 102 47.86 2.82 -11.90
N ILE A 103 48.86 1.90 -11.83
CA ILE A 103 48.88 0.68 -12.66
C ILE A 103 47.64 -0.19 -12.37
N ILE A 104 47.30 -0.40 -11.11
CA ILE A 104 46.13 -1.20 -10.70
C ILE A 104 44.84 -0.60 -11.25
N ARG A 105 44.64 0.72 -11.11
CA ARG A 105 43.45 1.38 -11.67
C ARG A 105 43.37 1.21 -13.19
N HIS A 106 44.48 1.37 -13.89
CA HIS A 106 44.54 1.20 -15.33
C HIS A 106 44.19 -0.23 -15.76
N THR A 107 44.78 -1.23 -15.08
CA THR A 107 44.57 -2.65 -15.40
C THR A 107 43.11 -3.07 -15.13
N LEU A 108 42.50 -2.56 -14.06
CA LEU A 108 41.12 -2.89 -13.69
C LEU A 108 40.09 -1.96 -14.34
N HIS A 109 40.54 -1.02 -15.20
CA HIS A 109 39.69 -0.01 -15.86
C HIS A 109 38.86 0.80 -14.88
N VAL A 110 39.42 1.14 -13.70
CA VAL A 110 38.77 1.94 -12.66
C VAL A 110 39.34 3.36 -12.68
N GLN A 111 38.44 4.34 -12.64
CA GLN A 111 38.81 5.75 -12.60
C GLN A 111 39.03 6.21 -11.15
N PHE A 112 39.95 7.17 -10.99
CA PHE A 112 40.22 7.78 -9.68
C PHE A 112 39.00 8.56 -9.17
N TYR A 113 38.78 8.52 -7.84
CA TYR A 113 37.76 9.32 -7.19
C TYR A 113 38.12 10.81 -7.21
N GLY A 114 37.66 11.52 -8.21
CA GLY A 114 37.86 12.95 -8.40
C GLY A 114 36.56 13.74 -8.45
N LYS A 115 36.63 14.94 -9.06
CA LYS A 115 35.45 15.82 -9.18
C LYS A 115 34.29 15.18 -9.93
N ALA A 116 34.56 14.44 -11.00
CA ALA A 116 33.54 13.76 -11.82
C ALA A 116 32.84 12.66 -11.00
N ALA A 117 33.60 11.80 -10.31
CA ALA A 117 33.07 10.76 -9.45
C ALA A 117 32.20 11.34 -8.31
N ARG A 118 32.69 12.42 -7.67
CA ARG A 118 31.93 13.13 -6.64
C ARG A 118 30.62 13.68 -7.18
N HIS A 119 30.62 14.27 -8.36
CA HIS A 119 29.41 14.81 -9.00
C HIS A 119 28.41 13.68 -9.30
N THR A 120 28.87 12.59 -9.91
CA THR A 120 28.04 11.38 -10.18
C THR A 120 27.43 10.83 -8.90
N MET A 121 28.24 10.66 -7.86
CA MET A 121 27.79 10.20 -6.54
C MET A 121 26.70 11.11 -5.95
N LEU A 122 26.93 12.43 -5.95
CA LEU A 122 25.99 13.38 -5.36
C LEU A 122 24.67 13.46 -6.14
N LEU A 123 24.69 13.34 -7.47
CA LEU A 123 23.47 13.26 -8.28
C LEU A 123 22.65 12.03 -7.91
N ALA A 124 23.29 10.86 -7.88
CA ALA A 124 22.62 9.61 -7.50
C ALA A 124 22.05 9.67 -6.07
N MET A 125 22.83 10.20 -5.12
CA MET A 125 22.38 10.39 -3.74
C MET A 125 21.22 11.39 -3.63
N SER A 126 21.21 12.46 -4.43
CA SER A 126 20.14 13.46 -4.41
C SER A 126 18.84 12.89 -4.98
N GLU A 127 18.90 12.07 -6.02
CA GLU A 127 17.74 11.38 -6.54
C GLU A 127 17.23 10.32 -5.56
N ALA A 128 18.12 9.53 -4.99
CA ALA A 128 17.76 8.55 -3.95
C ALA A 128 17.09 9.20 -2.72
N ALA A 129 17.56 10.39 -2.33
CA ALA A 129 17.00 11.13 -1.19
C ALA A 129 15.54 11.55 -1.40
N ARG A 130 15.01 11.59 -2.64
CA ARG A 130 13.60 11.90 -2.91
C ARG A 130 12.65 10.83 -2.37
N THR A 131 13.09 9.57 -2.38
CA THR A 131 12.24 8.43 -1.99
C THR A 131 12.73 7.69 -0.75
N LYS A 132 14.03 7.78 -0.42
CA LYS A 132 14.65 7.08 0.71
C LYS A 132 14.89 8.05 1.88
N GLU A 133 14.65 7.56 3.11
CA GLU A 133 14.86 8.33 4.34
C GLU A 133 16.16 7.97 5.04
N GLU A 134 16.49 6.68 5.07
CA GLU A 134 17.66 6.21 5.77
C GLU A 134 18.95 6.61 5.03
N LEU A 135 19.89 7.18 5.78
CA LEU A 135 21.17 7.58 5.21
C LEU A 135 21.94 6.39 4.64
N ALA A 136 21.77 5.19 5.23
CA ALA A 136 22.39 3.97 4.76
C ALA A 136 21.94 3.62 3.33
N ASP A 137 20.65 3.76 3.03
CA ASP A 137 20.10 3.50 1.71
C ASP A 137 20.60 4.51 0.66
N ILE A 138 20.68 5.80 1.05
CA ILE A 138 21.22 6.84 0.17
C ILE A 138 22.71 6.59 -0.13
N ILE A 139 23.47 6.14 0.88
CA ILE A 139 24.88 5.75 0.75
C ILE A 139 25.00 4.58 -0.22
N ASN A 140 24.18 3.55 -0.05
CA ASN A 140 24.21 2.37 -0.91
C ASN A 140 23.98 2.71 -2.39
N VAL A 141 23.02 3.57 -2.69
CA VAL A 141 22.80 4.06 -4.07
C VAL A 141 24.03 4.82 -4.58
N GLY A 142 24.68 5.64 -3.76
CA GLY A 142 25.91 6.31 -4.11
C GLY A 142 27.08 5.34 -4.40
N ILE A 143 27.20 4.27 -3.62
CA ILE A 143 28.19 3.19 -3.83
C ILE A 143 27.90 2.46 -5.15
N GLU A 144 26.66 2.03 -5.36
CA GLU A 144 26.22 1.30 -6.56
C GLU A 144 26.52 2.10 -7.83
N GLU A 145 26.22 3.40 -7.82
CA GLU A 145 26.47 4.27 -8.98
C GLU A 145 27.97 4.46 -9.25
N LEU A 146 28.79 4.62 -8.20
CA LEU A 146 30.24 4.70 -8.36
C LEU A 146 30.82 3.39 -8.94
N VAL A 147 30.38 2.23 -8.44
CA VAL A 147 30.80 0.92 -8.94
C VAL A 147 30.34 0.71 -10.38
N ARG A 148 29.08 1.04 -10.69
CA ARG A 148 28.51 0.93 -12.04
C ARG A 148 29.30 1.76 -13.07
N LYS A 149 29.71 2.96 -12.67
CA LYS A 149 30.52 3.86 -13.51
C LYS A 149 32.04 3.58 -13.43
N LYS A 150 32.43 2.52 -12.76
CA LYS A 150 33.83 2.12 -12.57
C LYS A 150 34.71 3.21 -11.93
N TYR A 151 34.19 3.87 -10.91
CA TYR A 151 34.97 4.77 -10.06
C TYR A 151 35.48 4.03 -8.81
N GLU A 152 36.68 4.42 -8.36
CA GLU A 152 37.20 4.07 -7.05
C GLU A 152 36.28 4.59 -5.96
N LEU A 153 36.04 3.78 -4.91
CA LEU A 153 35.21 4.20 -3.77
C LEU A 153 36.00 5.18 -2.88
N PRO A 154 35.39 6.29 -2.44
CA PRO A 154 35.99 7.18 -1.46
C PRO A 154 35.94 6.61 -0.05
N ALA A 155 36.62 7.26 0.90
CA ALA A 155 36.47 6.96 2.32
C ALA A 155 35.00 7.04 2.75
N PHE A 156 34.57 6.16 3.66
CA PHE A 156 33.19 6.06 4.14
C PHE A 156 32.64 7.39 4.66
N ASP A 157 33.42 8.18 5.40
CA ASP A 157 33.02 9.50 5.85
C ASP A 157 32.65 10.47 4.71
N THR A 158 33.25 10.32 3.54
CA THR A 158 32.90 11.12 2.37
C THR A 158 31.53 10.76 1.84
N LEU A 159 31.19 9.47 1.84
CA LEU A 159 29.84 8.98 1.49
C LEU A 159 28.79 9.48 2.50
N VAL A 160 29.08 9.38 3.79
CA VAL A 160 28.18 9.88 4.85
C VAL A 160 27.94 11.39 4.71
N ARG A 161 28.99 12.18 4.50
CA ARG A 161 28.85 13.63 4.26
C ARG A 161 28.05 13.93 3.00
N GLY A 162 28.28 13.18 1.93
CA GLY A 162 27.53 13.29 0.68
C GLY A 162 26.03 13.03 0.87
N ALA A 163 25.68 11.93 1.50
CA ALA A 163 24.30 11.55 1.77
C ALA A 163 23.56 12.57 2.68
N ARG A 164 24.23 13.06 3.74
CA ARG A 164 23.69 14.14 4.60
C ARG A 164 23.46 15.43 3.82
N HIS A 165 24.41 15.80 2.98
CA HIS A 165 24.29 17.00 2.15
C HIS A 165 23.12 16.89 1.19
N ALA A 166 23.00 15.78 0.47
CA ALA A 166 21.91 15.50 -0.46
C ALA A 166 20.55 15.59 0.24
N ARG A 167 20.36 14.88 1.35
CA ARG A 167 19.12 14.91 2.12
C ARG A 167 18.79 16.31 2.67
N SER A 168 19.73 16.98 3.30
CA SER A 168 19.50 18.30 3.89
C SER A 168 19.24 19.38 2.82
N SER A 169 19.86 19.27 1.65
CA SER A 169 19.61 20.18 0.54
C SER A 169 18.20 20.00 -0.03
N LEU A 170 17.76 18.75 -0.21
CA LEU A 170 16.42 18.41 -0.66
C LEU A 170 15.35 18.91 0.32
N TYR A 171 15.55 18.71 1.62
CA TYR A 171 14.60 19.17 2.64
C TYR A 171 14.45 20.69 2.62
N ARG A 172 15.55 21.43 2.52
CA ARG A 172 15.48 22.90 2.37
C ARG A 172 14.71 23.32 1.12
N GLN A 173 14.88 22.60 0.02
CA GLN A 173 14.12 22.84 -1.21
C GLN A 173 12.63 22.62 -0.98
N PHE A 174 12.22 21.53 -0.33
CA PHE A 174 10.81 21.27 0.00
C PHE A 174 10.24 22.34 0.93
N TYR A 175 10.97 22.76 1.96
CA TYR A 175 10.52 23.82 2.87
C TYR A 175 10.29 25.14 2.13
N GLN A 176 11.17 25.48 1.19
CA GLN A 176 11.01 26.67 0.34
C GLN A 176 9.81 26.55 -0.61
N GLN A 177 9.59 25.39 -1.21
CA GLN A 177 8.45 25.15 -2.09
C GLN A 177 7.13 25.27 -1.37
N VAL A 178 6.99 24.66 -0.19
CA VAL A 178 5.77 24.75 0.63
C VAL A 178 5.51 26.20 1.06
N ASP A 179 6.55 26.87 1.55
CA ASP A 179 6.43 28.28 1.96
C ASP A 179 6.00 29.19 0.80
N ALA A 180 6.52 28.98 -0.40
CA ALA A 180 6.17 29.78 -1.58
C ALA A 180 4.74 29.54 -2.07
N ARG A 181 4.19 28.32 -1.86
CA ARG A 181 2.85 27.95 -2.33
C ARG A 181 1.72 28.28 -1.34
N LEU A 182 2.05 28.37 -0.08
CA LEU A 182 1.10 28.80 0.96
C LEU A 182 0.91 30.32 0.90
N ASN A 183 -0.34 30.77 0.79
CA ASN A 183 -0.66 32.18 0.89
C ASN A 183 -0.62 32.68 2.35
N TYR A 184 -0.77 33.97 2.54
CA TYR A 184 -0.67 34.60 3.87
C TYR A 184 -1.76 34.08 4.83
N GLU A 185 -2.99 33.91 4.36
CA GLU A 185 -4.10 33.46 5.19
C GLU A 185 -3.90 32.00 5.63
N GLU A 186 -3.44 31.14 4.71
CA GLU A 186 -3.13 29.74 5.01
C GLU A 186 -2.02 29.62 6.06
N LYS A 187 -0.95 30.41 5.92
CA LYS A 187 0.15 30.46 6.92
C LYS A 187 -0.37 30.90 8.27
N ALA A 188 -1.13 32.01 8.30
CA ALA A 188 -1.70 32.53 9.54
C ALA A 188 -2.62 31.49 10.21
N ARG A 189 -3.42 30.78 9.43
CA ARG A 189 -4.31 29.73 9.91
C ARG A 189 -3.53 28.53 10.48
N ILE A 190 -2.45 28.10 9.84
CA ILE A 190 -1.57 27.06 10.40
C ILE A 190 -0.98 27.50 11.74
N GLU A 191 -0.54 28.74 11.86
CA GLU A 191 0.05 29.26 13.11
C GLU A 191 -0.95 29.27 14.28
N THR A 192 -2.27 29.39 14.04
CA THR A 192 -3.27 29.27 15.10
C THR A 192 -3.31 27.90 15.75
N LEU A 193 -2.82 26.86 15.09
CA LEU A 193 -2.75 25.51 15.68
C LEU A 193 -1.88 25.46 16.94
N PHE A 194 -0.90 26.33 17.06
CA PHE A 194 0.08 26.33 18.14
C PHE A 194 -0.32 27.22 19.32
N VAL A 195 -1.39 28.00 19.17
CA VAL A 195 -1.88 28.91 20.20
C VAL A 195 -3.01 28.23 20.98
N PRO A 196 -2.99 28.23 22.34
CA PRO A 196 -4.09 27.69 23.13
C PRO A 196 -5.39 28.47 22.87
N GLU A 197 -6.52 27.77 22.77
CA GLU A 197 -7.84 28.41 22.75
C GLU A 197 -8.17 29.00 24.14
N PRO A 198 -8.94 30.11 24.22
CA PRO A 198 -9.16 30.82 25.48
C PRO A 198 -9.73 29.99 26.63
N GLU A 199 -10.49 28.96 26.32
CA GLU A 199 -11.15 28.08 27.29
C GLU A 199 -10.49 26.68 27.40
N SER A 200 -9.38 26.44 26.68
CA SER A 200 -8.70 25.15 26.65
C SER A 200 -7.28 25.23 27.17
N ARG A 201 -6.88 24.21 27.95
CA ARG A 201 -5.46 24.02 28.36
C ARG A 201 -4.62 23.43 27.23
N PHE A 202 -5.27 22.90 26.18
CA PHE A 202 -4.63 22.23 25.07
C PHE A 202 -4.70 23.09 23.81
N THR A 203 -3.63 23.06 23.03
CA THR A 203 -3.61 23.71 21.71
C THR A 203 -4.39 22.87 20.70
N PRO A 204 -4.93 23.48 19.62
CA PRO A 204 -5.50 22.73 18.50
C PRO A 204 -4.51 21.74 17.89
N TRP A 205 -3.20 21.98 18.02
CA TRP A 205 -2.13 21.05 17.65
C TRP A 205 -2.22 19.70 18.37
N ASN A 206 -2.57 19.70 19.65
CA ASN A 206 -2.79 18.45 20.40
C ASN A 206 -4.05 17.73 19.94
N THR A 207 -5.12 18.48 19.63
CA THR A 207 -6.35 17.91 19.06
C THR A 207 -6.08 17.25 17.72
N LEU A 208 -5.23 17.85 16.88
CA LEU A 208 -4.84 17.29 15.57
C LEU A 208 -4.20 15.89 15.68
N LYS A 209 -3.61 15.54 16.80
CA LYS A 209 -2.90 14.26 17.03
C LYS A 209 -3.77 13.15 17.61
N GLN A 210 -5.02 13.44 17.98
CA GLN A 210 -5.91 12.47 18.59
C GLN A 210 -6.21 11.29 17.65
N GLU A 211 -6.22 10.08 18.22
CA GLU A 211 -6.54 8.84 17.53
C GLU A 211 -8.05 8.56 17.55
N PRO A 212 -8.58 7.84 16.55
CA PRO A 212 -9.96 7.38 16.57
C PRO A 212 -10.17 6.37 17.68
N GLY A 213 -11.33 6.45 18.34
CA GLY A 213 -11.78 5.45 19.32
C GLY A 213 -12.61 4.33 18.67
N SER A 214 -13.30 3.56 19.51
CA SER A 214 -14.20 2.50 19.03
C SER A 214 -15.33 3.08 18.15
N PRO A 215 -15.78 2.37 17.09
CA PRO A 215 -16.77 2.86 16.12
C PRO A 215 -18.20 2.85 16.69
N THR A 216 -18.43 3.55 17.81
CA THR A 216 -19.74 3.80 18.38
C THR A 216 -20.45 4.95 17.65
N LEU A 217 -21.78 5.05 17.78
CA LEU A 217 -22.53 6.15 17.19
C LEU A 217 -22.09 7.52 17.74
N THR A 218 -21.79 7.61 19.03
CA THR A 218 -21.26 8.83 19.66
C THR A 218 -19.91 9.20 19.09
N HIS A 219 -19.00 8.24 18.97
CA HIS A 219 -17.67 8.48 18.43
C HIS A 219 -17.71 8.89 16.95
N LEU A 220 -18.60 8.30 16.17
CA LEU A 220 -18.83 8.69 14.77
C LEU A 220 -19.24 10.18 14.66
N LYS A 221 -20.08 10.69 15.56
CA LYS A 221 -20.44 12.12 15.59
C LYS A 221 -19.22 13.00 15.89
N VAL A 222 -18.41 12.63 16.87
CA VAL A 222 -17.16 13.34 17.20
C VAL A 222 -16.22 13.37 15.99
N TRP A 223 -16.14 12.27 15.23
CA TRP A 223 -15.28 12.20 14.05
C TRP A 223 -15.80 13.04 12.87
N LEU A 224 -17.12 13.14 12.73
CA LEU A 224 -17.76 14.07 11.78
C LEU A 224 -17.50 15.54 12.14
N ASP A 225 -17.52 15.89 13.43
CA ASP A 225 -17.17 17.23 13.89
C ASP A 225 -15.69 17.52 13.61
N ARG A 226 -14.82 16.53 13.82
CA ARG A 226 -13.39 16.62 13.49
C ARG A 226 -13.16 16.82 11.99
N GLN A 227 -13.87 16.11 11.12
CA GLN A 227 -13.80 16.34 9.67
C GLN A 227 -14.17 17.78 9.30
N THR A 228 -15.23 18.30 9.89
CA THR A 228 -15.66 19.69 9.70
C THR A 228 -14.60 20.68 10.19
N TRP A 229 -13.98 20.40 11.33
CA TRP A 229 -12.89 21.22 11.88
C TRP A 229 -11.66 21.19 10.97
N LEU A 230 -11.21 20.01 10.51
CA LEU A 230 -10.07 19.87 9.60
C LEU A 230 -10.32 20.56 8.25
N ALA A 231 -11.58 20.59 7.77
CA ALA A 231 -11.93 21.28 6.54
C ALA A 231 -11.65 22.79 6.58
N GLN A 232 -11.61 23.40 7.78
CA GLN A 232 -11.23 24.81 7.95
C GLN A 232 -9.74 25.04 7.68
N TYR A 233 -8.91 24.00 7.90
CA TYR A 233 -7.47 24.02 7.61
C TYR A 233 -7.13 23.44 6.24
N ARG A 234 -8.09 23.40 5.30
CA ARG A 234 -7.80 23.02 3.92
C ARG A 234 -6.71 23.94 3.38
N ILE A 235 -5.50 23.43 3.48
CA ILE A 235 -4.34 23.95 2.79
C ILE A 235 -4.56 23.58 1.34
N GLY A 236 -4.35 24.54 0.43
CA GLY A 236 -4.44 24.26 -0.99
C GLY A 236 -3.74 22.93 -1.28
N GLN A 237 -4.45 21.98 -1.84
CA GLN A 237 -3.91 20.64 -2.14
C GLN A 237 -2.58 20.75 -2.89
N GLN A 238 -2.36 21.85 -3.58
CA GLN A 238 -1.17 22.18 -4.36
C GLN A 238 0.11 22.43 -3.54
N ALA A 239 0.02 22.77 -2.25
CA ALA A 239 1.21 23.12 -1.47
C ALA A 239 2.21 21.95 -1.31
N LEU A 240 1.70 20.71 -1.31
CA LEU A 240 2.48 19.49 -1.12
C LEU A 240 2.55 18.58 -2.37
N ASP A 241 1.93 18.96 -3.49
CA ASP A 241 1.73 18.04 -4.63
C ASP A 241 3.02 17.56 -5.30
N ASP A 242 4.08 18.38 -5.32
CA ASP A 242 5.38 17.98 -5.89
C ASP A 242 6.31 17.31 -4.87
N ILE A 243 5.84 17.12 -3.64
CA ILE A 243 6.60 16.41 -2.62
C ILE A 243 6.16 14.93 -2.65
N PRO A 244 7.10 13.99 -2.84
CA PRO A 244 6.75 12.57 -2.79
C PRO A 244 5.98 12.20 -1.52
N ASP A 245 4.94 11.39 -1.64
CA ASP A 245 4.07 11.05 -0.49
C ASP A 245 4.85 10.44 0.67
N VAL A 246 5.89 9.63 0.39
CA VAL A 246 6.80 9.08 1.41
C VAL A 246 7.43 10.20 2.27
N LYS A 247 7.74 11.36 1.67
CA LYS A 247 8.30 12.52 2.39
C LYS A 247 7.23 13.26 3.17
N VAL A 248 6.03 13.39 2.63
CA VAL A 248 4.88 13.95 3.35
C VAL A 248 4.59 13.11 4.59
N GLN A 249 4.57 11.78 4.46
CA GLN A 249 4.38 10.86 5.60
C GLN A 249 5.52 10.99 6.63
N HIS A 250 6.77 11.08 6.19
CA HIS A 250 7.92 11.29 7.08
C HIS A 250 7.81 12.60 7.86
N PHE A 251 7.52 13.72 7.18
CA PHE A 251 7.33 15.02 7.84
C PHE A 251 6.13 15.02 8.80
N ALA A 252 5.04 14.35 8.44
CA ALA A 252 3.89 14.19 9.32
C ALA A 252 4.23 13.36 10.57
N ALA A 253 5.03 12.29 10.40
CA ALA A 253 5.50 11.48 11.52
C ALA A 253 6.42 12.27 12.47
N GLU A 254 7.37 13.07 11.93
CA GLU A 254 8.19 14.00 12.73
C GLU A 254 7.29 15.00 13.48
N ALA A 255 6.37 15.65 12.78
CA ALA A 255 5.42 16.61 13.34
C ALA A 255 4.60 16.06 14.51
N ARG A 256 4.21 14.80 14.41
CA ARG A 256 3.39 14.11 15.41
C ARG A 256 4.11 13.93 16.75
N THR A 257 5.43 13.79 16.74
CA THR A 257 6.23 13.64 17.96
C THR A 257 6.50 14.95 18.69
N LEU A 258 6.31 16.09 18.03
CA LEU A 258 6.67 17.42 18.51
C LEU A 258 5.46 18.12 19.15
N ASP A 259 5.63 18.69 20.34
CA ASP A 259 4.62 19.55 20.95
C ASP A 259 4.56 20.96 20.31
N ALA A 260 3.57 21.76 20.69
CA ALA A 260 3.38 23.10 20.13
C ALA A 260 4.56 24.04 20.42
N ALA A 261 5.17 23.93 21.59
CA ALA A 261 6.30 24.76 21.98
C ALA A 261 7.53 24.46 21.10
N ARG A 262 7.82 23.17 20.90
CA ARG A 262 8.92 22.75 20.01
C ARG A 262 8.68 23.14 18.56
N MET A 263 7.43 23.11 18.09
CA MET A 263 7.09 23.60 16.77
C MET A 263 7.37 25.10 16.62
N LEU A 264 7.04 25.91 17.62
CA LEU A 264 7.30 27.37 17.61
C LEU A 264 8.79 27.73 17.63
N GLU A 265 9.65 26.90 18.24
CA GLU A 265 11.10 27.09 18.26
C GLU A 265 11.77 26.83 16.89
N MET A 266 11.08 26.16 15.96
CA MET A 266 11.65 25.80 14.67
C MET A 266 11.69 26.96 13.68
N GLU A 267 12.57 26.82 12.69
CA GLU A 267 12.58 27.68 11.51
C GLU A 267 11.20 27.68 10.84
N PRO A 268 10.61 28.86 10.54
CA PRO A 268 9.22 28.98 10.11
C PRO A 268 8.86 28.11 8.90
N ARG A 269 9.72 28.01 7.89
CA ARG A 269 9.47 27.20 6.67
C ARG A 269 9.39 25.71 6.99
N LYS A 270 10.29 25.23 7.87
CA LYS A 270 10.24 23.84 8.35
C LYS A 270 8.96 23.61 9.13
N ARG A 271 8.62 24.48 10.08
CA ARG A 271 7.39 24.41 10.88
C ARG A 271 6.13 24.32 10.01
N LEU A 272 6.00 25.20 9.02
CA LEU A 272 4.88 25.21 8.09
C LEU A 272 4.79 23.90 7.29
N THR A 273 5.93 23.38 6.79
CA THR A 273 5.97 22.13 6.05
C THR A 273 5.53 20.94 6.90
N LEU A 274 6.05 20.84 8.14
CA LEU A 274 5.68 19.77 9.07
C LEU A 274 4.19 19.84 9.42
N ALA A 275 3.67 21.03 9.69
CA ALA A 275 2.27 21.24 10.03
C ALA A 275 1.34 20.92 8.84
N ALA A 276 1.68 21.40 7.64
CA ALA A 276 0.93 21.12 6.43
C ALA A 276 0.88 19.62 6.13
N SER A 277 2.02 18.93 6.28
CA SER A 277 2.12 17.49 6.09
C SER A 277 1.24 16.72 7.09
N LEU A 278 1.26 17.10 8.37
CA LEU A 278 0.42 16.47 9.38
C LEU A 278 -1.08 16.73 9.11
N LEU A 279 -1.46 17.94 8.74
CA LEU A 279 -2.84 18.28 8.37
C LEU A 279 -3.33 17.43 7.19
N ARG A 280 -2.53 17.27 6.13
CA ARG A 280 -2.86 16.41 4.97
C ARG A 280 -3.07 14.96 5.40
N VAL A 281 -2.12 14.40 6.16
CA VAL A 281 -2.18 13.01 6.61
C VAL A 281 -3.37 12.78 7.54
N GLN A 282 -3.64 13.70 8.48
CA GLN A 282 -4.77 13.57 9.39
C GLN A 282 -6.12 13.75 8.68
N SER A 283 -6.20 14.61 7.68
CA SER A 283 -7.41 14.76 6.86
C SER A 283 -7.73 13.48 6.08
N ALA A 284 -6.73 12.88 5.43
CA ALA A 284 -6.87 11.61 4.75
C ALA A 284 -7.28 10.49 5.72
N ARG A 285 -6.67 10.45 6.90
CA ARG A 285 -6.97 9.45 7.93
C ARG A 285 -8.39 9.55 8.45
N VAL A 286 -8.89 10.76 8.71
CA VAL A 286 -10.28 10.94 9.16
C VAL A 286 -11.27 10.45 8.10
N LEU A 287 -11.00 10.66 6.82
CA LEU A 287 -11.82 10.13 5.73
C LEU A 287 -11.79 8.60 5.70
N ASN A 288 -10.61 7.98 5.87
CA ASN A 288 -10.49 6.52 5.99
C ASN A 288 -11.36 6.00 7.14
N ASP A 289 -11.19 6.60 8.33
CA ASP A 289 -11.89 6.18 9.54
C ASP A 289 -13.42 6.29 9.39
N LEU A 290 -13.91 7.38 8.78
CA LEU A 290 -15.34 7.58 8.52
C LEU A 290 -15.89 6.55 7.53
N ALA A 291 -15.18 6.25 6.46
CA ALA A 291 -15.57 5.21 5.49
C ALA A 291 -15.59 3.83 6.15
N GLU A 292 -14.55 3.48 6.91
CA GLU A 292 -14.52 2.22 7.65
C GLU A 292 -15.66 2.12 8.69
N MET A 293 -15.97 3.22 9.37
CA MET A 293 -17.08 3.26 10.32
C MET A 293 -18.43 3.06 9.62
N LEU A 294 -18.63 3.62 8.42
CA LEU A 294 -19.82 3.37 7.60
C LEU A 294 -19.91 1.88 7.25
N ILE A 295 -18.84 1.31 6.72
CA ILE A 295 -18.76 -0.10 6.32
C ILE A 295 -19.08 -1.02 7.52
N LYS A 296 -18.42 -0.79 8.66
CA LYS A 296 -18.65 -1.56 9.89
C LYS A 296 -20.08 -1.41 10.39
N ARG A 297 -20.65 -0.21 10.36
CA ARG A 297 -22.02 0.04 10.80
C ARG A 297 -23.03 -0.67 9.92
N MET A 298 -22.90 -0.58 8.61
CA MET A 298 -23.79 -1.29 7.68
C MET A 298 -23.65 -2.80 7.84
N SER A 299 -22.43 -3.31 7.99
CA SER A 299 -22.20 -4.75 8.25
C SER A 299 -22.91 -5.23 9.50
N VAL A 300 -22.90 -4.46 10.61
CA VAL A 300 -23.62 -4.78 11.85
C VAL A 300 -25.15 -4.77 11.63
N ILE A 301 -25.66 -3.81 10.85
CA ILE A 301 -27.10 -3.74 10.52
C ILE A 301 -27.51 -5.00 9.74
N HIS A 302 -26.73 -5.41 8.74
CA HIS A 302 -26.99 -6.63 7.98
C HIS A 302 -26.92 -7.90 8.85
N GLN A 303 -25.91 -7.98 9.72
CA GLN A 303 -25.78 -9.13 10.63
C GLN A 303 -27.00 -9.25 11.56
N LYS A 304 -27.44 -8.14 12.16
CA LYS A 304 -28.65 -8.11 12.99
C LYS A 304 -29.92 -8.45 12.20
N GLY A 305 -29.98 -8.09 10.93
CA GLY A 305 -31.09 -8.49 10.05
C GLY A 305 -31.14 -10.00 9.85
N LYS A 306 -29.98 -10.64 9.62
CA LYS A 306 -29.85 -12.11 9.50
C LYS A 306 -30.24 -12.82 10.78
N GLU A 307 -29.76 -12.33 11.93
CA GLU A 307 -30.12 -12.86 13.24
C GLU A 307 -31.62 -12.76 13.47
N ALA A 308 -32.24 -11.64 13.11
CA ALA A 308 -33.67 -11.44 13.24
C ALA A 308 -34.51 -12.36 12.35
N LEU A 309 -34.01 -12.70 11.15
CA LEU A 309 -34.66 -13.72 10.31
C LEU A 309 -34.53 -15.12 10.92
N ALA A 310 -33.35 -15.47 11.44
CA ALA A 310 -33.13 -16.74 12.11
C ALA A 310 -34.03 -16.90 13.35
N ASP A 311 -34.16 -15.85 14.17
CA ASP A 311 -35.07 -15.81 15.33
C ASP A 311 -36.54 -15.94 14.89
N TYR A 312 -36.92 -15.30 13.79
CA TYR A 312 -38.26 -15.43 13.21
C TYR A 312 -38.53 -16.88 12.79
N HIS A 313 -37.62 -17.52 12.06
CA HIS A 313 -37.79 -18.93 11.67
C HIS A 313 -37.88 -19.85 12.88
N ALA A 314 -36.97 -19.68 13.85
CA ALA A 314 -37.01 -20.49 15.08
C ALA A 314 -38.32 -20.33 15.86
N SER A 315 -38.82 -19.09 15.97
CA SER A 315 -40.08 -18.82 16.71
C SER A 315 -41.32 -19.27 15.95
N ASN A 316 -41.28 -19.36 14.61
CA ASN A 316 -42.41 -19.78 13.78
C ASN A 316 -42.32 -21.25 13.31
N GLN A 317 -41.28 -22.01 13.70
CA GLN A 317 -41.11 -23.39 13.28
C GLN A 317 -42.36 -24.25 13.65
N ARG A 318 -42.87 -24.10 14.87
CA ARG A 318 -44.09 -24.82 15.31
C ARG A 318 -45.30 -24.51 14.43
N ARG A 319 -45.46 -23.24 14.01
CA ARG A 319 -46.57 -22.84 13.11
C ARG A 319 -46.41 -23.42 11.72
N ALA A 320 -45.17 -23.51 11.20
CA ALA A 320 -44.86 -24.16 9.93
C ALA A 320 -45.18 -25.67 10.01
N ASP A 321 -44.77 -26.32 11.11
CA ASP A 321 -45.10 -27.74 11.35
C ASP A 321 -46.59 -27.98 11.39
N GLU A 322 -47.39 -27.11 12.06
CA GLU A 322 -48.85 -27.15 12.05
C GLU A 322 -49.44 -27.03 10.63
N LEU A 323 -48.92 -26.13 9.78
CA LEU A 323 -49.33 -26.00 8.37
C LEU A 323 -49.03 -27.27 7.56
N VAL A 324 -47.84 -27.85 7.74
CA VAL A 324 -47.47 -29.12 7.09
C VAL A 324 -48.38 -30.26 7.55
N GLN A 325 -48.74 -30.29 8.84
CA GLN A 325 -49.65 -31.25 9.38
C GLN A 325 -51.05 -31.08 8.81
N THR A 326 -51.57 -29.85 8.74
CA THR A 326 -52.86 -29.52 8.12
C THR A 326 -52.89 -29.97 6.66
N LEU A 327 -51.81 -29.69 5.88
CA LEU A 327 -51.69 -30.14 4.50
C LEU A 327 -51.72 -31.66 4.38
N ARG A 328 -50.98 -32.38 5.23
CA ARG A 328 -50.98 -33.84 5.28
C ARG A 328 -52.38 -34.38 5.54
N ASP A 329 -53.08 -33.80 6.51
CA ASP A 329 -54.40 -34.26 6.92
C ASP A 329 -55.45 -33.98 5.81
N LEU A 330 -55.37 -32.84 5.11
CA LEU A 330 -56.17 -32.52 3.91
C LEU A 330 -55.92 -33.51 2.76
N VAL A 331 -54.67 -33.83 2.46
CA VAL A 331 -54.29 -34.79 1.42
C VAL A 331 -54.79 -36.21 1.81
N THR A 332 -54.74 -36.56 3.09
CA THR A 332 -55.25 -37.83 3.61
C THR A 332 -56.77 -37.92 3.46
N ALA A 333 -57.50 -36.85 3.81
CA ALA A 333 -58.95 -36.79 3.60
C ALA A 333 -59.34 -36.88 2.12
N TYR A 334 -58.60 -36.20 1.23
CA TYR A 334 -58.79 -36.28 -0.22
C TYR A 334 -58.59 -37.69 -0.78
N ARG A 335 -57.64 -38.47 -0.25
CA ARG A 335 -57.28 -39.84 -0.68
C ARG A 335 -58.13 -40.90 -0.02
N ALA A 336 -58.95 -40.60 1.00
CA ALA A 336 -59.82 -41.55 1.64
C ALA A 336 -60.84 -42.17 0.69
N GLU A 337 -61.28 -43.37 0.96
CA GLU A 337 -62.35 -44.03 0.18
C GLU A 337 -63.71 -43.36 0.53
N GLY A 338 -64.57 -43.15 -0.47
CA GLY A 338 -65.87 -42.52 -0.31
C GLY A 338 -66.30 -41.68 -1.52
N THR A 339 -67.49 -41.08 -1.45
CA THR A 339 -68.01 -40.19 -2.50
C THR A 339 -67.27 -38.84 -2.47
N ALA A 340 -67.35 -38.09 -3.56
CA ALA A 340 -66.77 -36.74 -3.63
C ALA A 340 -67.30 -35.83 -2.53
N GLN A 341 -68.58 -35.97 -2.16
CA GLN A 341 -69.21 -35.17 -1.10
C GLN A 341 -68.65 -35.53 0.29
N ASP A 342 -68.39 -36.83 0.56
CA ASP A 342 -67.81 -37.26 1.82
C ASP A 342 -66.39 -36.67 2.01
N LYS A 343 -65.62 -36.69 0.94
CA LYS A 343 -64.25 -36.10 0.93
C LYS A 343 -64.26 -34.60 1.16
N ILE A 344 -65.17 -33.88 0.52
CA ILE A 344 -65.30 -32.43 0.68
C ILE A 344 -65.67 -32.12 2.15
N SER A 345 -66.69 -32.81 2.69
CA SER A 345 -67.09 -32.61 4.08
C SER A 345 -65.98 -32.90 5.09
N ALA A 346 -65.18 -33.94 4.83
CA ALA A 346 -64.01 -34.25 5.67
C ALA A 346 -62.92 -33.17 5.59
N MET A 347 -62.67 -32.59 4.41
CA MET A 347 -61.72 -31.48 4.23
C MET A 347 -62.23 -30.18 4.87
N GLU A 348 -63.54 -29.88 4.75
CA GLU A 348 -64.15 -28.71 5.38
C GLU A 348 -64.05 -28.78 6.91
N THR A 349 -64.15 -29.98 7.48
CA THR A 349 -63.96 -30.18 8.93
C THR A 349 -62.56 -29.88 9.42
N LEU A 350 -61.55 -30.04 8.54
CA LEU A 350 -60.15 -29.74 8.82
C LEU A 350 -59.77 -28.28 8.57
N LEU A 351 -60.68 -27.50 7.90
CA LEU A 351 -60.45 -26.12 7.54
C LEU A 351 -61.43 -25.21 8.33
N PRO A 352 -61.06 -24.76 9.56
CA PRO A 352 -61.87 -23.77 10.26
C PRO A 352 -61.99 -22.47 9.41
N ASP A 353 -63.10 -21.78 9.56
CA ASP A 353 -63.37 -20.49 8.85
C ASP A 353 -63.21 -20.60 7.32
N GLN A 354 -63.68 -21.69 6.72
CA GLN A 354 -63.54 -21.95 5.27
C GLN A 354 -62.10 -21.92 4.75
N GLY A 355 -61.14 -22.11 5.65
CA GLY A 355 -59.73 -22.10 5.34
C GLY A 355 -59.04 -20.74 5.38
N ASP A 356 -59.73 -19.65 5.64
CA ASP A 356 -59.17 -18.30 5.65
C ASP A 356 -58.00 -18.16 6.62
N THR A 357 -58.12 -18.72 7.84
CA THR A 357 -57.01 -18.73 8.83
C THR A 357 -55.78 -19.49 8.34
N VAL A 358 -56.00 -20.63 7.67
CA VAL A 358 -54.89 -21.43 7.14
C VAL A 358 -54.23 -20.71 5.96
N LEU A 359 -55.02 -20.11 5.07
CA LEU A 359 -54.52 -19.33 3.93
C LEU A 359 -53.68 -18.15 4.41
N GLN A 360 -54.15 -17.40 5.38
CA GLN A 360 -53.41 -16.28 5.94
C GLN A 360 -52.08 -16.71 6.57
N ARG A 361 -52.08 -17.83 7.32
CA ARG A 361 -50.86 -18.41 7.88
C ARG A 361 -49.86 -18.87 6.80
N CYS A 362 -50.37 -19.41 5.68
CA CYS A 362 -49.55 -19.76 4.52
C CYS A 362 -48.93 -18.51 3.90
N GLU A 363 -49.72 -17.46 3.70
CA GLU A 363 -49.23 -16.17 3.13
C GLU A 363 -48.18 -15.53 4.04
N ASP A 364 -48.40 -15.49 5.35
CA ASP A 364 -47.45 -15.00 6.34
C ASP A 364 -46.15 -15.81 6.32
N HIS A 365 -46.24 -17.13 6.21
CA HIS A 365 -45.07 -18.02 6.12
C HIS A 365 -44.33 -17.77 4.81
N MET A 366 -45.03 -17.71 3.67
CA MET A 366 -44.45 -17.48 2.35
C MET A 366 -43.81 -16.09 2.22
N ALA A 367 -44.36 -15.08 2.87
CA ALA A 367 -43.80 -13.72 2.86
C ALA A 367 -42.40 -13.65 3.52
N HIS A 368 -42.10 -14.56 4.42
CA HIS A 368 -40.83 -14.65 5.13
C HIS A 368 -40.08 -15.97 4.90
N ALA A 369 -40.57 -16.81 3.98
CA ALA A 369 -39.88 -18.03 3.56
C ALA A 369 -38.63 -17.70 2.79
N GLY A 370 -37.53 -18.39 3.08
CA GLY A 370 -36.24 -18.19 2.41
C GLY A 370 -35.27 -17.29 3.18
N ASP A 371 -34.17 -16.92 2.52
CA ASP A 371 -33.03 -16.25 3.15
C ASP A 371 -33.08 -14.71 3.06
N ASN A 372 -34.22 -14.14 2.64
CA ASN A 372 -34.36 -12.69 2.51
C ASN A 372 -34.58 -11.99 3.86
N TYR A 373 -33.51 -11.52 4.48
CA TYR A 373 -33.54 -10.76 5.73
C TYR A 373 -33.74 -9.23 5.54
N PHE A 374 -33.82 -8.73 4.33
CA PHE A 374 -33.91 -7.29 4.06
C PHE A 374 -35.10 -6.59 4.70
N PRO A 375 -36.29 -7.20 4.83
CA PRO A 375 -37.42 -6.59 5.55
C PRO A 375 -37.11 -6.24 7.00
N PHE A 376 -36.20 -6.96 7.64
CA PHE A 376 -35.81 -6.73 9.04
C PHE A 376 -34.80 -5.60 9.22
N LEU A 377 -34.12 -5.15 8.16
CA LEU A 377 -33.03 -4.16 8.27
C LEU A 377 -33.49 -2.81 8.80
N TRP A 378 -34.69 -2.35 8.41
CA TRP A 378 -35.19 -1.00 8.76
C TRP A 378 -35.20 -0.74 10.26
N ARG A 379 -35.58 -1.71 11.08
CA ARG A 379 -35.65 -1.54 12.54
C ARG A 379 -34.28 -1.26 13.17
N PHE A 380 -33.20 -1.74 12.57
CA PHE A 380 -31.83 -1.52 13.02
C PHE A 380 -31.22 -0.27 12.38
N TYR A 381 -31.63 0.07 11.16
CA TYR A 381 -31.11 1.21 10.41
C TYR A 381 -31.69 2.55 10.91
N LYS A 382 -32.98 2.62 11.26
CA LYS A 382 -33.67 3.88 11.54
C LYS A 382 -33.00 4.77 12.60
N SER A 383 -32.38 4.17 13.63
CA SER A 383 -31.68 4.90 14.69
C SER A 383 -30.34 5.48 14.23
N HIS A 384 -29.77 4.96 13.14
CA HIS A 384 -28.50 5.41 12.56
C HIS A 384 -28.70 6.33 11.35
N ARG A 385 -29.91 6.42 10.81
CA ARG A 385 -30.24 7.12 9.56
C ARG A 385 -29.62 8.53 9.48
N ALA A 386 -29.96 9.40 10.43
CA ALA A 386 -29.48 10.79 10.41
C ALA A 386 -27.94 10.90 10.43
N THR A 387 -27.29 10.02 11.19
CA THR A 387 -25.82 10.00 11.26
C THR A 387 -25.19 9.46 9.98
N LEU A 388 -25.78 8.44 9.36
CA LEU A 388 -25.30 7.90 8.07
C LEU A 388 -25.48 8.92 6.93
N PHE A 389 -26.57 9.67 6.88
CA PHE A 389 -26.74 10.76 5.91
C PHE A 389 -25.74 11.90 6.15
N ARG A 390 -25.49 12.29 7.41
CA ARG A 390 -24.46 13.28 7.73
C ARG A 390 -23.08 12.80 7.29
N LEU A 391 -22.76 11.53 7.48
CA LEU A 391 -21.52 10.92 7.04
C LEU A 391 -21.39 10.94 5.51
N LEU A 392 -22.44 10.53 4.80
CA LEU A 392 -22.45 10.57 3.34
C LEU A 392 -22.21 11.99 2.79
N ARG A 393 -22.80 13.03 3.41
CA ARG A 393 -22.56 14.43 3.03
C ARG A 393 -21.14 14.92 3.34
N SER A 394 -20.49 14.35 4.36
CA SER A 394 -19.14 14.75 4.76
C SER A 394 -18.03 14.17 3.88
N MET A 395 -18.35 13.15 3.07
CA MET A 395 -17.44 12.49 2.15
C MET A 395 -17.87 12.74 0.71
N THR A 396 -16.92 13.11 -0.14
CA THR A 396 -17.15 13.11 -1.57
C THR A 396 -16.90 11.70 -2.08
N VAL A 397 -17.94 11.03 -2.58
CA VAL A 397 -17.82 9.69 -3.17
C VAL A 397 -17.81 9.83 -4.68
N ARG A 398 -16.92 9.14 -5.38
CA ARG A 398 -16.79 9.14 -6.84
C ARG A 398 -16.59 7.72 -7.37
N ALA A 399 -17.10 7.47 -8.57
CA ALA A 399 -16.81 6.24 -9.29
C ALA A 399 -15.35 6.23 -9.77
N THR A 400 -14.72 5.08 -9.68
CA THR A 400 -13.38 4.84 -10.27
C THR A 400 -13.48 4.52 -11.76
N THR A 401 -14.67 4.31 -12.29
CA THR A 401 -14.98 4.05 -13.71
C THR A 401 -15.69 5.25 -14.35
N GLN A 402 -15.96 5.15 -15.65
CA GLN A 402 -16.80 6.13 -16.35
C GLN A 402 -18.30 5.96 -16.05
N ASP A 403 -18.68 4.88 -15.38
CA ASP A 403 -20.05 4.62 -14.96
C ASP A 403 -20.37 5.42 -13.70
N THR A 404 -21.20 6.44 -13.85
CA THR A 404 -21.64 7.32 -12.76
C THR A 404 -23.06 7.02 -12.27
N THR A 405 -23.67 5.92 -12.69
CA THR A 405 -25.08 5.59 -12.36
C THR A 405 -25.31 5.51 -10.86
N PHE A 406 -24.36 4.97 -10.11
CA PHE A 406 -24.46 4.90 -8.65
C PHE A 406 -24.25 6.26 -7.96
N GLU A 407 -23.40 7.13 -8.51
CA GLU A 407 -23.26 8.52 -8.02
C GLU A 407 -24.57 9.30 -8.17
N ASP A 408 -25.29 9.12 -9.28
CA ASP A 408 -26.59 9.74 -9.51
C ASP A 408 -27.62 9.23 -8.50
N ALA A 409 -27.59 7.94 -8.15
CA ALA A 409 -28.43 7.37 -7.10
C ALA A 409 -28.10 7.94 -5.71
N LEU A 410 -26.82 8.14 -5.37
CA LEU A 410 -26.39 8.79 -4.12
C LEU A 410 -26.87 10.25 -4.08
N ARG A 411 -26.75 10.98 -5.19
CA ARG A 411 -27.22 12.37 -5.29
C ARG A 411 -28.74 12.44 -5.10
N PHE A 412 -29.49 11.61 -5.80
CA PHE A 412 -30.95 11.51 -5.66
C PHE A 412 -31.34 11.18 -4.21
N LEU A 413 -30.64 10.27 -3.56
CA LEU A 413 -30.89 9.94 -2.16
C LEU A 413 -30.69 11.14 -1.24
N LEU A 414 -29.61 11.92 -1.41
CA LEU A 414 -29.31 13.11 -0.60
C LEU A 414 -30.34 14.24 -0.82
N GLU A 415 -30.79 14.47 -2.06
CA GLU A 415 -31.81 15.44 -2.38
C GLU A 415 -33.16 15.10 -1.71
N HIS A 416 -33.44 13.83 -1.49
CA HIS A 416 -34.68 13.34 -0.91
C HIS A 416 -34.58 12.95 0.57
N GLU A 417 -33.49 13.26 1.25
CA GLU A 417 -33.22 12.89 2.65
C GLU A 417 -34.36 13.33 3.59
N HIS A 418 -34.94 14.54 3.37
CA HIS A 418 -35.93 15.12 4.26
C HIS A 418 -37.38 14.67 3.94
N LYS A 419 -37.56 13.87 2.89
CA LYS A 419 -38.86 13.29 2.57
C LYS A 419 -39.25 12.22 3.60
N ASN A 420 -40.47 12.33 4.15
CA ASN A 420 -40.95 11.40 5.17
C ASN A 420 -42.02 10.44 4.64
N GLY A 421 -42.47 10.62 3.40
CA GLY A 421 -43.43 9.75 2.73
C GLY A 421 -42.93 8.32 2.55
N GLU A 422 -43.83 7.40 2.30
CA GLU A 422 -43.48 6.00 1.96
C GLU A 422 -42.81 5.90 0.59
N TRP A 423 -43.21 6.76 -0.33
CA TRP A 423 -42.78 6.79 -1.72
C TRP A 423 -41.98 8.03 -2.05
N LEU A 424 -40.99 7.84 -2.91
CA LEU A 424 -40.25 8.90 -3.59
C LEU A 424 -40.66 8.90 -5.07
N ASP A 425 -41.17 10.01 -5.58
CA ASP A 425 -41.48 10.15 -6.99
C ASP A 425 -40.17 10.34 -7.78
N VAL A 426 -40.03 9.63 -8.89
CA VAL A 426 -38.91 9.78 -9.82
C VAL A 426 -39.38 10.70 -10.96
N PRO A 427 -38.87 11.93 -11.08
CA PRO A 427 -39.24 12.84 -12.16
C PRO A 427 -38.91 12.23 -13.53
N LYS A 428 -39.77 12.42 -14.53
CA LYS A 428 -39.51 11.92 -15.90
C LYS A 428 -38.21 12.45 -16.52
N ALA A 429 -37.76 13.64 -16.09
CA ALA A 429 -36.51 14.25 -16.52
C ALA A 429 -35.28 13.73 -15.71
N SER A 430 -35.51 12.93 -14.68
CA SER A 430 -34.41 12.35 -13.88
C SER A 430 -33.63 11.34 -14.71
N ARG A 431 -32.31 11.41 -14.61
CA ARG A 431 -31.38 10.41 -15.17
C ARG A 431 -31.14 9.26 -14.22
N LEU A 432 -31.97 9.07 -13.19
CA LEU A 432 -31.79 8.06 -12.19
C LEU A 432 -31.88 6.67 -12.82
N ASP A 433 -30.76 5.99 -12.88
CA ASP A 433 -30.65 4.60 -13.25
C ASP A 433 -30.39 3.77 -11.99
N ILE A 434 -31.20 2.75 -11.74
CA ILE A 434 -31.07 1.81 -10.63
C ILE A 434 -30.92 0.37 -11.12
N SER A 435 -30.50 0.17 -12.35
CA SER A 435 -30.28 -1.16 -12.96
C SER A 435 -29.19 -1.98 -12.25
N TRP A 436 -28.30 -1.32 -11.51
CA TRP A 436 -27.30 -1.94 -10.65
C TRP A 436 -27.87 -2.74 -9.46
N MET A 437 -29.17 -2.52 -9.14
CA MET A 437 -29.80 -3.22 -8.00
C MET A 437 -30.02 -4.70 -8.30
N PRO A 438 -29.63 -5.62 -7.41
CA PRO A 438 -30.03 -7.03 -7.48
C PRO A 438 -31.55 -7.18 -7.46
N GLU A 439 -32.07 -8.24 -8.09
CA GLU A 439 -33.51 -8.49 -8.25
C GLU A 439 -34.28 -8.45 -6.92
N THR A 440 -33.69 -8.93 -5.82
CA THR A 440 -34.29 -8.88 -4.49
C THR A 440 -34.55 -7.45 -4.04
N TRP A 441 -33.57 -6.54 -4.20
CA TRP A 441 -33.75 -5.14 -3.88
C TRP A 441 -34.72 -4.46 -4.84
N TRP A 442 -34.60 -4.76 -6.14
CA TRP A 442 -35.47 -4.20 -7.16
C TRP A 442 -36.95 -4.39 -6.82
N ARG A 443 -37.37 -5.63 -6.50
CA ARG A 443 -38.76 -5.95 -6.12
C ARG A 443 -39.23 -5.18 -4.90
N MET A 444 -38.37 -5.01 -3.91
CA MET A 444 -38.70 -4.31 -2.67
C MET A 444 -38.78 -2.81 -2.85
N VAL A 445 -37.95 -2.25 -3.74
CA VAL A 445 -37.86 -0.81 -4.00
C VAL A 445 -38.95 -0.33 -4.96
N THR A 446 -39.23 -1.10 -6.03
CA THR A 446 -40.13 -0.67 -7.12
C THR A 446 -41.50 -1.35 -7.12
N GLU A 447 -41.66 -2.47 -6.41
CA GLU A 447 -42.82 -3.41 -6.48
C GLU A 447 -42.99 -4.06 -7.86
N GLN A 448 -42.04 -3.89 -8.78
CA GLN A 448 -42.06 -4.52 -10.10
C GLN A 448 -41.34 -5.88 -10.06
N ARG A 449 -41.86 -6.83 -10.82
CA ARG A 449 -41.24 -8.17 -10.88
C ARG A 449 -39.97 -8.22 -11.72
N HIS A 450 -39.87 -7.35 -12.74
CA HIS A 450 -38.76 -7.36 -13.71
C HIS A 450 -38.27 -5.94 -13.99
N HIS A 451 -37.04 -5.81 -14.46
CA HIS A 451 -36.38 -4.56 -14.84
C HIS A 451 -36.84 -3.97 -16.19
N ASN A 452 -38.10 -4.17 -16.57
CA ASN A 452 -38.57 -3.87 -17.94
C ASN A 452 -38.88 -2.41 -18.19
N GLU A 453 -39.17 -1.63 -17.13
CA GLU A 453 -39.49 -0.22 -17.26
C GLU A 453 -38.85 0.60 -16.13
N ALA A 454 -38.46 1.83 -16.45
CA ALA A 454 -37.96 2.77 -15.44
C ALA A 454 -39.05 3.04 -14.39
N PRO A 455 -38.73 2.90 -13.09
CA PRO A 455 -39.74 3.08 -12.05
C PRO A 455 -40.19 4.54 -11.94
N LYS A 456 -41.49 4.79 -11.81
CA LYS A 456 -42.07 6.12 -11.61
C LYS A 456 -41.97 6.58 -10.16
N ARG A 457 -41.85 5.64 -9.21
CA ARG A 457 -41.76 5.88 -7.78
C ARG A 457 -40.94 4.75 -7.11
N LEU A 458 -40.30 5.09 -6.00
CA LEU A 458 -39.46 4.18 -5.22
C LEU A 458 -39.94 4.11 -3.78
N ARG A 459 -39.98 2.94 -3.19
CA ARG A 459 -40.20 2.79 -1.75
C ARG A 459 -39.00 3.32 -0.98
N ARG A 460 -39.19 4.47 -0.34
CA ARG A 460 -38.11 5.23 0.32
C ARG A 460 -37.24 4.38 1.25
N ARG A 461 -37.86 3.61 2.16
CA ARG A 461 -37.11 2.82 3.15
C ARG A 461 -36.18 1.78 2.52
N TYR A 462 -36.67 1.10 1.51
CA TYR A 462 -35.90 0.07 0.82
C TYR A 462 -34.88 0.67 -0.14
N PHE A 463 -35.20 1.82 -0.75
CA PHE A 463 -34.24 2.56 -1.57
C PHE A 463 -33.06 3.07 -0.72
N GLU A 464 -33.32 3.71 0.43
CA GLU A 464 -32.25 4.12 1.35
C GLU A 464 -31.35 2.94 1.76
N LEU A 465 -31.96 1.82 2.17
CA LEU A 465 -31.23 0.62 2.59
C LEU A 465 -30.41 0.01 1.45
N SER A 466 -30.97 -0.08 0.23
CA SER A 466 -30.26 -0.64 -0.93
C SER A 466 -29.05 0.22 -1.30
N VAL A 467 -29.22 1.55 -1.34
CA VAL A 467 -28.11 2.49 -1.66
C VAL A 467 -27.00 2.41 -0.62
N PHE A 468 -27.31 2.44 0.68
CA PHE A 468 -26.26 2.29 1.71
C PHE A 468 -25.61 0.91 1.72
N SER A 469 -26.37 -0.14 1.38
CA SER A 469 -25.82 -1.49 1.26
C SER A 469 -24.85 -1.60 0.07
N GLN A 470 -25.24 -1.04 -1.07
CA GLN A 470 -24.40 -1.01 -2.26
C GLN A 470 -23.18 -0.12 -2.05
N LEU A 471 -23.33 1.07 -1.46
CA LEU A 471 -22.20 1.94 -1.10
C LEU A 471 -21.15 1.19 -0.27
N MET A 472 -21.57 0.40 0.71
CA MET A 472 -20.67 -0.44 1.49
C MET A 472 -19.93 -1.46 0.61
N MET A 473 -20.59 -2.07 -0.36
CA MET A 473 -19.99 -3.06 -1.26
C MET A 473 -19.02 -2.41 -2.24
N GLU A 474 -19.42 -1.33 -2.88
CA GLU A 474 -18.61 -0.59 -3.86
C GLU A 474 -17.34 0.03 -3.25
N LEU A 475 -17.42 0.51 -1.99
CA LEU A 475 -16.23 0.97 -1.26
C LEU A 475 -15.29 -0.19 -0.90
N LYS A 476 -15.81 -1.39 -0.67
CA LYS A 476 -14.98 -2.58 -0.41
C LYS A 476 -14.34 -3.15 -1.67
N SER A 477 -15.02 -3.08 -2.80
CA SER A 477 -14.50 -3.57 -4.10
C SER A 477 -13.51 -2.59 -4.73
N GLY A 478 -13.59 -1.29 -4.37
CA GLY A 478 -12.80 -0.23 -4.98
C GLY A 478 -13.44 0.35 -6.24
N ASP A 479 -14.70 0.02 -6.54
CA ASP A 479 -15.45 0.63 -7.65
C ASP A 479 -15.86 2.07 -7.34
N LEU A 480 -15.91 2.42 -6.05
CA LEU A 480 -16.03 3.79 -5.56
C LEU A 480 -14.79 4.20 -4.77
N CYS A 481 -14.38 5.45 -4.95
CA CYS A 481 -13.29 6.07 -4.22
C CYS A 481 -13.78 7.30 -3.42
N ILE A 482 -12.97 7.69 -2.44
CA ILE A 482 -13.15 8.91 -1.64
C ILE A 482 -11.93 9.80 -1.87
N PRO A 483 -12.01 10.84 -2.72
CA PRO A 483 -10.92 11.76 -2.95
C PRO A 483 -10.36 12.35 -1.67
N GLY A 484 -9.05 12.29 -1.51
CA GLY A 484 -8.36 12.71 -0.30
C GLY A 484 -8.21 11.66 0.79
N SER A 485 -8.80 10.47 0.62
CA SER A 485 -8.55 9.27 1.41
C SER A 485 -7.31 8.54 0.87
N ASN A 486 -6.57 7.84 1.75
CA ASN A 486 -5.45 6.98 1.31
C ASN A 486 -5.91 5.53 1.08
N HIS A 487 -6.82 5.01 1.94
CA HIS A 487 -7.31 3.62 1.84
C HIS A 487 -8.41 3.46 0.80
N PHE A 488 -9.18 4.51 0.54
CA PHE A 488 -10.27 4.54 -0.43
C PHE A 488 -9.96 5.49 -1.59
N ALA A 489 -8.67 5.67 -1.91
CA ALA A 489 -8.24 6.43 -3.08
C ALA A 489 -8.57 5.67 -4.38
N ASP A 490 -8.68 6.38 -5.48
CA ASP A 490 -8.77 5.75 -6.79
C ASP A 490 -7.45 5.01 -7.08
N TYR A 491 -7.51 3.68 -7.16
CA TYR A 491 -6.34 2.85 -7.43
C TYR A 491 -5.71 3.14 -8.79
N ARG A 492 -6.46 3.73 -9.72
CA ARG A 492 -5.97 4.10 -11.05
C ARG A 492 -5.04 5.29 -11.01
N GLU A 493 -5.19 6.19 -10.03
CA GLU A 493 -4.26 7.31 -9.82
C GLU A 493 -2.85 6.83 -9.44
N GLN A 494 -2.73 5.58 -8.97
CA GLN A 494 -1.44 4.94 -8.65
C GLN A 494 -0.81 4.23 -9.87
N MET A 495 -1.54 4.10 -10.96
CA MET A 495 -1.06 3.48 -12.19
C MET A 495 -0.41 4.54 -13.08
N LEU A 496 0.65 4.15 -13.80
CA LEU A 496 1.20 5.00 -14.84
C LEU A 496 0.16 5.26 -15.92
N SER A 497 0.10 6.49 -16.44
CA SER A 497 -0.67 6.75 -17.65
C SER A 497 -0.09 5.93 -18.81
N TRP A 498 -0.90 5.59 -19.81
CA TRP A 498 -0.44 4.86 -21.00
C TRP A 498 0.71 5.59 -21.72
N GLU A 499 0.65 6.92 -21.78
CA GLU A 499 1.70 7.74 -22.37
C GLU A 499 3.02 7.67 -21.59
N GLU A 500 2.95 7.59 -20.28
CA GLU A 500 4.11 7.45 -19.42
C GLU A 500 4.66 6.04 -19.43
N TYR A 501 3.78 5.03 -19.44
CA TYR A 501 4.13 3.64 -19.63
C TYR A 501 4.88 3.45 -20.97
N ASP A 502 4.34 3.92 -22.09
CA ASP A 502 4.96 3.78 -23.41
C ASP A 502 6.33 4.47 -23.49
N ARG A 503 6.51 5.58 -22.78
CA ARG A 503 7.81 6.26 -22.70
C ARG A 503 8.85 5.50 -21.88
N GLN A 504 8.44 4.79 -20.84
CA GLN A 504 9.34 4.18 -19.87
C GLN A 504 9.58 2.70 -20.11
N ILE A 505 8.66 2.01 -20.77
CA ILE A 505 8.68 0.54 -20.86
C ILE A 505 9.94 -0.02 -21.53
N ALA A 506 10.45 0.63 -22.57
CA ALA A 506 11.67 0.20 -23.26
C ALA A 506 12.90 0.30 -22.34
N ALA A 507 13.08 1.44 -21.66
CA ALA A 507 14.17 1.64 -20.72
C ALA A 507 14.08 0.70 -19.51
N TYR A 508 12.86 0.42 -19.04
CA TYR A 508 12.62 -0.56 -17.99
C TYR A 508 13.00 -1.98 -18.44
N GLY A 509 12.61 -2.37 -19.66
CA GLY A 509 13.00 -3.66 -20.24
C GLY A 509 14.51 -3.85 -20.34
N GLU A 510 15.24 -2.81 -20.78
CA GLU A 510 16.71 -2.82 -20.78
C GLU A 510 17.30 -2.94 -19.38
N MET A 511 16.75 -2.18 -18.42
CA MET A 511 17.22 -2.22 -17.02
C MET A 511 17.06 -3.58 -16.36
N VAL A 512 15.94 -4.27 -16.59
CA VAL A 512 15.64 -5.59 -16.01
C VAL A 512 16.15 -6.75 -16.89
N GLY A 513 16.61 -6.48 -18.11
CA GLY A 513 17.08 -7.48 -19.06
C GLY A 513 15.99 -8.43 -19.54
N LEU A 514 14.75 -7.95 -19.65
CA LEU A 514 13.59 -8.74 -20.05
C LEU A 514 12.87 -8.09 -21.25
N PRO A 515 12.30 -8.89 -22.17
CA PRO A 515 11.44 -8.37 -23.22
C PRO A 515 10.21 -7.68 -22.63
N VAL A 516 9.81 -6.57 -23.21
CA VAL A 516 8.64 -5.77 -22.77
C VAL A 516 7.35 -6.11 -23.50
N GLU A 517 7.45 -6.76 -24.64
CA GLU A 517 6.29 -7.25 -25.40
C GLU A 517 5.80 -8.57 -24.81
N GLY A 518 4.47 -8.70 -24.57
CA GLY A 518 3.88 -9.79 -23.79
C GLY A 518 4.18 -11.18 -24.34
N ALA A 519 4.09 -11.38 -25.68
CA ALA A 519 4.37 -12.66 -26.29
C ALA A 519 5.87 -13.01 -26.19
N ALA A 520 6.75 -12.05 -26.41
CA ALA A 520 8.20 -12.19 -26.27
C ALA A 520 8.60 -12.48 -24.82
N PHE A 521 7.97 -11.81 -23.84
CA PHE A 521 8.18 -12.04 -22.41
C PHE A 521 7.80 -13.49 -22.04
N VAL A 522 6.63 -13.95 -22.44
CA VAL A 522 6.18 -15.32 -22.18
C VAL A 522 7.13 -16.35 -22.81
N ALA A 523 7.55 -16.13 -24.07
CA ALA A 523 8.51 -17.00 -24.76
C ALA A 523 9.86 -17.02 -24.02
N HIS A 524 10.38 -15.86 -23.58
CA HIS A 524 11.61 -15.74 -22.81
C HIS A 524 11.52 -16.50 -21.49
N MET A 525 10.40 -16.33 -20.73
CA MET A 525 10.22 -17.00 -19.46
C MET A 525 10.10 -18.53 -19.62
N LYS A 526 9.40 -19.02 -20.67
CA LYS A 526 9.34 -20.45 -20.99
C LYS A 526 10.73 -21.01 -21.31
N ALA A 527 11.50 -20.32 -22.15
CA ALA A 527 12.87 -20.74 -22.48
C ALA A 527 13.78 -20.78 -21.24
N ARG A 528 13.67 -19.76 -20.39
CA ARG A 528 14.42 -19.70 -19.12
C ARG A 528 14.06 -20.84 -18.17
N LEU A 529 12.76 -21.11 -18.01
CA LEU A 529 12.28 -22.23 -17.20
C LEU A 529 12.77 -23.58 -17.73
N THR A 530 12.68 -23.81 -19.03
CA THR A 530 13.15 -25.03 -19.68
C THR A 530 14.66 -25.23 -19.46
N ARG A 531 15.46 -24.16 -19.63
CA ARG A 531 16.91 -24.21 -19.40
C ARG A 531 17.22 -24.55 -17.95
N VAL A 532 16.59 -23.87 -16.97
CA VAL A 532 16.81 -24.13 -15.54
C VAL A 532 16.40 -25.56 -15.18
N ALA A 533 15.27 -26.03 -15.72
CA ALA A 533 14.81 -27.41 -15.50
C ALA A 533 15.82 -28.43 -16.05
N GLN A 534 16.37 -28.20 -17.26
CA GLN A 534 17.41 -29.07 -17.85
C GLN A 534 18.71 -29.04 -17.06
N GLU A 535 19.18 -27.87 -16.64
CA GLU A 535 20.37 -27.72 -15.80
C GLU A 535 20.20 -28.39 -14.44
N THR A 536 19.03 -28.29 -13.83
CA THR A 536 18.70 -28.94 -12.57
C THR A 536 18.62 -30.45 -12.73
N HIS A 537 17.97 -30.92 -13.78
CA HIS A 537 17.88 -32.36 -14.09
C HIS A 537 19.27 -32.97 -14.38
N GLY A 538 20.14 -32.24 -15.06
CA GLY A 538 21.51 -32.68 -15.32
C GLY A 538 22.40 -32.70 -14.06
N LYS A 539 22.13 -31.86 -13.06
CA LYS A 539 22.87 -31.81 -11.78
C LYS A 539 22.39 -32.84 -10.74
N PHE A 540 21.11 -33.14 -10.75
CA PHE A 540 20.47 -34.10 -9.87
C PHE A 540 20.05 -35.31 -10.71
N VAL A 541 20.92 -36.30 -10.81
CA VAL A 541 20.53 -37.66 -11.25
C VAL A 541 19.63 -38.21 -10.15
N LEU A 542 18.35 -37.92 -10.24
CA LEU A 542 17.33 -38.57 -9.43
C LEU A 542 17.36 -40.04 -9.80
N GLN A 543 17.90 -40.87 -8.87
CA GLN A 543 17.69 -42.30 -8.93
C GLN A 543 16.18 -42.53 -9.17
N ALA A 544 15.89 -43.16 -10.29
CA ALA A 544 14.56 -43.45 -10.76
C ALA A 544 13.70 -44.07 -9.67
N ASN A 545 12.69 -43.37 -9.20
CA ASN A 545 11.46 -43.93 -8.62
C ASN A 545 10.35 -42.90 -8.30
N PHE A 546 10.36 -41.73 -8.94
CA PHE A 546 9.19 -40.83 -8.88
C PHE A 546 8.81 -40.35 -10.28
N ASN A 547 7.81 -41.03 -10.86
CA ASN A 547 7.08 -40.54 -12.03
C ASN A 547 6.14 -39.41 -11.57
N PHE A 548 6.58 -38.15 -11.69
CA PHE A 548 5.66 -37.01 -11.68
C PHE A 548 5.39 -36.61 -13.14
N ALA A 549 4.24 -37.04 -13.64
CA ALA A 549 3.67 -36.47 -14.86
C ALA A 549 2.99 -35.14 -14.47
N ILE A 550 3.62 -34.01 -14.75
CA ILE A 550 2.97 -32.70 -14.72
C ILE A 550 2.26 -32.55 -16.05
N THR A 551 0.97 -32.78 -16.05
CA THR A 551 0.09 -32.41 -17.18
C THR A 551 -0.30 -30.95 -16.97
N LEU A 552 0.27 -30.06 -17.77
CA LEU A 552 -0.16 -28.66 -17.87
C LEU A 552 -1.38 -28.62 -18.80
N HIS A 553 -2.55 -28.32 -18.24
CA HIS A 553 -3.72 -27.86 -18.99
C HIS A 553 -3.71 -26.35 -19.12
#